data_bfc87ead44821507a6d7f9c32581dcb5
#
_entry.id   bfc87ead44821507a6d7f9c32581dcb5
#
_cell.length_a   1.000
_cell.length_b   1.000
_cell.length_c   1.000
_cell.angle_alpha   90.00
_cell.angle_beta   90.00
_cell.angle_gamma   90.00
#
_symmetry.space_group_name_H-M   'P 1'
#
loop_
_entity.id
_entity.type
_entity.pdbx_description
1 polymer ?
#
loop_
_entity_poly.entity_id
_entity_poly.type
_entity_poly.pdbx_seq_one_letter_code
_entity_poly.pdbx_strand_id
1 'polypeptide(L)'
;MVMLAGAAGAGDLAFDPGATLSCLAQSDLNRSGAFDCIGRSASACMATPDGGTTVGMGYCLNAEWQWWDARLNAVYSQLMNGHRAADAEMARLGIAAPSLADSLQAMQRAWIPFRDAACDYERATWGNGTGGGPATAGCLMVQTGRQALALESRLGQ
;
A
#
# COMPACT_ATOMS: atom_id res chain seq x y z
N MET A 1 18.29 -1.29 -51.42
CA MET A 1 17.31 -1.87 -50.51
C MET A 1 17.77 -1.55 -49.10
N VAL A 2 17.28 -0.46 -48.55
CA VAL A 2 17.70 0.04 -47.22
C VAL A 2 16.74 -0.54 -46.20
N MET A 3 17.21 -1.43 -45.33
CA MET A 3 16.43 -1.92 -44.19
C MET A 3 16.44 -0.84 -43.11
N LEU A 4 15.30 -0.20 -42.91
CA LEU A 4 15.04 0.61 -41.73
C LEU A 4 14.85 -0.35 -40.54
N ALA A 5 15.88 -0.39 -39.67
CA ALA A 5 15.75 -0.98 -38.36
C ALA A 5 14.76 -0.10 -37.54
N GLY A 6 13.56 -0.62 -37.31
CA GLY A 6 12.62 0.01 -36.40
C GLY A 6 13.23 0.08 -35.00
N ALA A 7 13.29 1.28 -34.44
CA ALA A 7 13.60 1.48 -33.04
C ALA A 7 12.50 0.74 -32.25
N ALA A 8 12.89 -0.29 -31.49
CA ALA A 8 12.03 -0.85 -30.47
C ALA A 8 11.76 0.28 -29.46
N GLY A 9 10.55 0.82 -29.48
CA GLY A 9 10.11 1.75 -28.46
C GLY A 9 10.27 1.09 -27.10
N ALA A 10 10.82 1.82 -26.10
CA ALA A 10 10.75 1.41 -24.73
C ALA A 10 9.30 1.09 -24.42
N GLY A 11 8.99 -0.18 -24.14
CA GLY A 11 7.64 -0.60 -23.81
C GLY A 11 7.22 0.18 -22.56
N ASP A 12 6.09 0.90 -22.66
CA ASP A 12 5.55 1.61 -21.50
C ASP A 12 5.29 0.58 -20.40
N LEU A 13 6.07 0.65 -19.32
CA LEU A 13 5.83 -0.13 -18.12
C LEU A 13 4.43 0.20 -17.61
N ALA A 14 3.52 -0.78 -17.70
CA ALA A 14 2.15 -0.65 -17.22
C ALA A 14 2.02 -1.43 -15.91
N PHE A 15 1.50 -0.79 -14.88
CA PHE A 15 1.12 -1.43 -13.63
C PHE A 15 -0.34 -1.90 -13.71
N ASP A 16 -0.57 -3.18 -13.33
CA ASP A 16 -1.90 -3.77 -13.22
C ASP A 16 -2.07 -4.36 -11.81
N PRO A 17 -3.08 -3.92 -11.01
CA PRO A 17 -3.34 -4.45 -9.69
C PRO A 17 -3.96 -5.86 -9.68
N GLY A 18 -4.21 -6.46 -10.84
CA GLY A 18 -4.96 -7.71 -11.00
C GLY A 18 -4.39 -8.88 -10.20
N ALA A 19 -3.06 -9.03 -10.13
CA ALA A 19 -2.44 -10.13 -9.37
C ALA A 19 -2.68 -10.00 -7.86
N THR A 20 -2.56 -8.80 -7.31
CA THR A 20 -2.86 -8.51 -5.90
C THR A 20 -4.36 -8.67 -5.61
N LEU A 21 -5.24 -8.15 -6.48
CA LEU A 21 -6.69 -8.30 -6.35
C LEU A 21 -7.13 -9.77 -6.38
N SER A 22 -6.60 -10.58 -7.31
CA SER A 22 -6.92 -12.00 -7.41
C SER A 22 -6.47 -12.77 -6.17
N CYS A 23 -5.31 -12.44 -5.60
CA CYS A 23 -4.83 -13.02 -4.35
C CYS A 23 -5.76 -12.65 -3.18
N LEU A 24 -6.14 -11.38 -3.04
CA LEU A 24 -7.03 -10.91 -1.98
C LEU A 24 -8.42 -11.56 -2.06
N ALA A 25 -8.96 -11.75 -3.26
CA ALA A 25 -10.25 -12.43 -3.46
C ALA A 25 -10.25 -13.89 -3.01
N GLN A 26 -9.08 -14.54 -3.00
CA GLN A 26 -8.91 -15.92 -2.53
C GLN A 26 -8.53 -16.01 -1.05
N SER A 27 -8.17 -14.89 -0.44
CA SER A 27 -7.74 -14.82 0.96
C SER A 27 -8.91 -14.41 1.85
N ASP A 28 -9.00 -15.02 3.02
CA ASP A 28 -9.90 -14.54 4.08
C ASP A 28 -9.20 -13.32 4.74
N LEU A 29 -9.85 -12.16 4.69
CA LEU A 29 -9.30 -10.89 5.24
C LEU A 29 -8.97 -10.98 6.74
N ASN A 30 -9.60 -11.92 7.48
CA ASN A 30 -9.32 -12.16 8.90
C ASN A 30 -8.13 -13.10 9.14
N ARG A 31 -7.48 -13.58 8.07
CA ARG A 31 -6.33 -14.47 8.15
C ARG A 31 -5.05 -13.73 7.74
N SER A 32 -3.93 -14.14 8.31
CA SER A 32 -2.60 -13.61 7.97
C SER A 32 -2.24 -13.75 6.49
N GLY A 33 -2.86 -14.67 5.77
CA GLY A 33 -2.66 -14.91 4.34
C GLY A 33 -2.96 -13.69 3.43
N ALA A 34 -3.80 -12.74 3.85
CA ALA A 34 -4.04 -11.52 3.09
C ALA A 34 -2.77 -10.64 2.97
N PHE A 35 -1.89 -10.68 3.96
CA PHE A 35 -0.61 -9.95 3.92
C PHE A 35 0.35 -10.49 2.85
N ASP A 36 0.23 -11.79 2.49
CA ASP A 36 1.05 -12.42 1.46
C ASP A 36 0.66 -11.97 0.05
N CYS A 37 -0.46 -11.26 -0.09
CA CYS A 37 -0.90 -10.67 -1.34
C CYS A 37 -0.19 -9.34 -1.66
N ILE A 38 0.41 -8.68 -0.66
CA ILE A 38 1.10 -7.41 -0.84
C ILE A 38 2.35 -7.65 -1.70
N GLY A 39 2.47 -6.90 -2.79
CA GLY A 39 3.60 -6.98 -3.72
C GLY A 39 3.40 -7.97 -4.88
N ARG A 40 2.25 -8.65 -4.98
CA ARG A 40 1.99 -9.58 -6.09
C ARG A 40 1.96 -8.90 -7.45
N SER A 41 1.31 -7.75 -7.55
CA SER A 41 1.26 -6.97 -8.78
C SER A 41 2.58 -6.31 -9.11
N ALA A 42 3.30 -5.78 -8.11
CA ALA A 42 4.65 -5.29 -8.30
C ALA A 42 5.59 -6.40 -8.80
N SER A 43 5.50 -7.60 -8.24
CA SER A 43 6.28 -8.76 -8.68
C SER A 43 5.97 -9.15 -10.12
N ALA A 44 4.70 -9.15 -10.53
CA ALA A 44 4.31 -9.41 -11.91
C ALA A 44 4.86 -8.33 -12.88
N CYS A 45 4.80 -7.06 -12.48
CA CYS A 45 5.38 -5.94 -13.21
C CYS A 45 6.91 -6.10 -13.35
N MET A 46 7.62 -6.42 -12.26
CA MET A 46 9.07 -6.61 -12.25
C MET A 46 9.54 -7.85 -13.04
N ALA A 47 8.66 -8.80 -13.32
CA ALA A 47 8.98 -9.96 -14.15
C ALA A 47 9.10 -9.63 -15.66
N THR A 48 8.70 -8.44 -16.09
CA THR A 48 8.91 -7.95 -17.45
C THR A 48 10.36 -7.51 -17.66
N PRO A 49 10.90 -7.52 -18.90
CA PRO A 49 12.28 -7.12 -19.17
C PRO A 49 12.61 -5.72 -18.65
N ASP A 50 11.74 -4.74 -18.87
CA ASP A 50 11.94 -3.36 -18.42
C ASP A 50 11.69 -3.20 -16.92
N GLY A 51 10.76 -3.97 -16.36
CA GLY A 51 10.44 -4.01 -14.94
C GLY A 51 11.56 -4.57 -14.07
N GLY A 52 12.40 -5.46 -14.61
CA GLY A 52 13.55 -6.07 -13.90
C GLY A 52 14.77 -5.15 -13.73
N THR A 53 14.78 -3.98 -14.36
CA THR A 53 15.84 -2.97 -14.15
C THR A 53 15.65 -2.26 -12.81
N THR A 54 16.73 -1.64 -12.27
CA THR A 54 16.62 -0.86 -11.02
C THR A 54 15.55 0.25 -11.10
N VAL A 55 15.45 0.91 -12.25
CA VAL A 55 14.42 1.94 -12.52
C VAL A 55 13.04 1.30 -12.61
N GLY A 56 12.92 0.19 -13.33
CA GLY A 56 11.67 -0.56 -13.48
C GLY A 56 11.17 -1.12 -12.14
N MET A 57 12.06 -1.69 -11.32
CA MET A 57 11.71 -2.14 -9.97
C MET A 57 11.15 -0.99 -9.11
N GLY A 58 11.83 0.16 -9.14
CA GLY A 58 11.35 1.36 -8.45
C GLY A 58 9.96 1.80 -8.91
N TYR A 59 9.70 1.77 -10.21
CA TYR A 59 8.40 2.07 -10.79
C TYR A 59 7.32 1.07 -10.33
N CYS A 60 7.56 -0.24 -10.48
CA CYS A 60 6.58 -1.27 -10.15
C CYS A 60 6.19 -1.26 -8.66
N LEU A 61 7.19 -1.13 -7.77
CA LEU A 61 6.97 -1.07 -6.33
C LEU A 61 6.23 0.22 -5.92
N ASN A 62 6.62 1.36 -6.50
CA ASN A 62 5.96 2.64 -6.24
C ASN A 62 4.50 2.64 -6.75
N ALA A 63 4.24 2.02 -7.89
CA ALA A 63 2.88 1.94 -8.45
C ALA A 63 1.96 1.10 -7.54
N GLU A 64 2.41 -0.04 -7.03
CA GLU A 64 1.62 -0.81 -6.08
C GLU A 64 1.51 -0.10 -4.72
N TRP A 65 2.55 0.61 -4.26
CA TRP A 65 2.44 1.44 -3.07
C TRP A 65 1.34 2.51 -3.20
N GLN A 66 1.28 3.23 -4.32
CA GLN A 66 0.25 4.23 -4.56
C GLN A 66 -1.15 3.61 -4.62
N TRP A 67 -1.27 2.41 -5.17
CA TRP A 67 -2.52 1.66 -5.18
C TRP A 67 -2.98 1.30 -3.75
N TRP A 68 -2.05 0.83 -2.90
CA TRP A 68 -2.33 0.56 -1.49
C TRP A 68 -2.64 1.83 -0.70
N ASP A 69 -1.99 2.95 -1.00
CA ASP A 69 -2.25 4.25 -0.35
C ASP A 69 -3.66 4.75 -0.65
N ALA A 70 -4.10 4.66 -1.90
CA ALA A 70 -5.48 4.98 -2.27
C ALA A 70 -6.49 4.10 -1.54
N ARG A 71 -6.21 2.80 -1.42
CA ARG A 71 -7.05 1.83 -0.70
C ARG A 71 -7.08 2.14 0.81
N LEU A 72 -5.93 2.44 1.41
CA LEU A 72 -5.83 2.87 2.81
C LEU A 72 -6.66 4.13 3.08
N ASN A 73 -6.55 5.13 2.22
CA ASN A 73 -7.30 6.38 2.36
C ASN A 73 -8.82 6.16 2.24
N ALA A 74 -9.25 5.26 1.37
CA ALA A 74 -10.66 4.91 1.22
C ALA A 74 -11.22 4.23 2.48
N VAL A 75 -10.55 3.21 2.99
CA VAL A 75 -10.99 2.50 4.21
C VAL A 75 -10.92 3.40 5.45
N TYR A 76 -9.88 4.23 5.58
CA TYR A 76 -9.78 5.21 6.66
C TYR A 76 -10.98 6.17 6.65
N SER A 77 -11.33 6.72 5.49
CA SER A 77 -12.48 7.63 5.36
C SER A 77 -13.79 6.94 5.72
N GLN A 78 -13.98 5.69 5.31
CA GLN A 78 -15.17 4.91 5.64
C GLN A 78 -15.29 4.66 7.14
N LEU A 79 -14.20 4.24 7.80
CA LEU A 79 -14.17 4.03 9.26
C LEU A 79 -14.41 5.35 10.01
N MET A 80 -13.77 6.45 9.61
CA MET A 80 -13.96 7.77 10.23
C MET A 80 -15.43 8.21 10.20
N ASN A 81 -16.12 7.99 9.09
CA ASN A 81 -17.54 8.34 8.98
C ASN A 81 -18.40 7.47 9.92
N GLY A 82 -18.16 6.16 9.96
CA GLY A 82 -18.85 5.24 10.88
C GLY A 82 -18.59 5.58 12.35
N HIS A 83 -17.32 5.85 12.69
CA HIS A 83 -16.92 6.17 14.08
C HIS A 83 -17.50 7.50 14.55
N ARG A 84 -17.53 8.54 13.71
CA ARG A 84 -18.19 9.81 14.05
C ARG A 84 -19.68 9.63 14.33
N ALA A 85 -20.36 8.79 13.55
CA ALA A 85 -21.76 8.48 13.79
C ALA A 85 -21.97 7.71 15.10
N ALA A 86 -21.11 6.73 15.40
CA ALA A 86 -21.14 5.98 16.66
C ALA A 86 -20.85 6.89 17.86
N ASP A 87 -19.84 7.75 17.80
CA ASP A 87 -19.49 8.71 18.85
C ASP A 87 -20.66 9.67 19.14
N ALA A 88 -21.32 10.18 18.09
CA ALA A 88 -22.49 11.04 18.23
C ALA A 88 -23.67 10.34 18.88
N GLU A 89 -23.90 9.06 18.58
CA GLU A 89 -24.96 8.26 19.21
C GLU A 89 -24.65 8.00 20.70
N MET A 90 -23.41 7.68 21.07
CA MET A 90 -23.02 7.53 22.47
C MET A 90 -23.26 8.83 23.25
N ALA A 91 -22.88 9.98 22.67
CA ALA A 91 -23.13 11.29 23.28
C ALA A 91 -24.63 11.55 23.47
N ARG A 92 -25.46 11.21 22.48
CA ARG A 92 -26.94 11.36 22.55
C ARG A 92 -27.54 10.50 23.67
N LEU A 93 -26.98 9.32 23.91
CA LEU A 93 -27.44 8.42 24.98
C LEU A 93 -26.86 8.77 26.35
N GLY A 94 -26.01 9.79 26.45
CA GLY A 94 -25.32 10.17 27.70
C GLY A 94 -24.29 9.13 28.17
N ILE A 95 -23.79 8.27 27.28
CA ILE A 95 -22.81 7.25 27.58
C ILE A 95 -21.42 7.85 27.44
N ALA A 96 -20.65 7.91 28.54
CA ALA A 96 -19.26 8.32 28.50
C ALA A 96 -18.39 7.17 27.94
N ALA A 97 -17.83 7.39 26.74
CA ALA A 97 -16.92 6.45 26.08
C ALA A 97 -15.79 7.22 25.41
N PRO A 98 -14.60 6.60 25.24
CA PRO A 98 -13.54 7.18 24.40
C PRO A 98 -14.04 7.37 22.97
N SER A 99 -13.69 8.50 22.33
CA SER A 99 -14.02 8.73 20.92
C SER A 99 -13.29 7.76 20.02
N LEU A 100 -14.03 7.01 19.22
CA LEU A 100 -13.48 6.11 18.21
C LEU A 100 -12.82 6.90 17.07
N ALA A 101 -13.45 7.99 16.65
CA ALA A 101 -12.93 8.83 15.57
C ALA A 101 -11.60 9.50 15.96
N ASP A 102 -11.53 10.09 17.18
CA ASP A 102 -10.29 10.73 17.65
C ASP A 102 -9.17 9.70 17.85
N SER A 103 -9.50 8.52 18.36
CA SER A 103 -8.53 7.43 18.55
C SER A 103 -7.98 6.92 17.22
N LEU A 104 -8.84 6.71 16.21
CA LEU A 104 -8.41 6.32 14.86
C LEU A 104 -7.52 7.40 14.23
N GLN A 105 -7.91 8.67 14.36
CA GLN A 105 -7.11 9.78 13.83
C GLN A 105 -5.74 9.88 14.50
N ALA A 106 -5.68 9.76 15.83
CA ALA A 106 -4.43 9.80 16.58
C ALA A 106 -3.50 8.63 16.17
N MET A 107 -4.05 7.42 16.05
CA MET A 107 -3.32 6.25 15.60
C MET A 107 -2.73 6.46 14.20
N GLN A 108 -3.53 6.93 13.24
CA GLN A 108 -3.07 7.15 11.87
C GLN A 108 -1.99 8.24 11.78
N ARG A 109 -2.13 9.32 12.57
CA ARG A 109 -1.11 10.38 12.67
C ARG A 109 0.21 9.88 13.26
N ALA A 110 0.17 8.95 14.20
CA ALA A 110 1.38 8.34 14.76
C ALA A 110 2.01 7.32 13.81
N TRP A 111 1.19 6.60 13.06
CA TRP A 111 1.65 5.59 12.11
C TRP A 111 2.43 6.18 10.93
N ILE A 112 2.00 7.31 10.36
CA ILE A 112 2.66 7.92 9.19
C ILE A 112 4.15 8.18 9.43
N PRO A 113 4.57 8.94 10.48
CA PRO A 113 5.98 9.16 10.73
C PRO A 113 6.74 7.87 11.11
N PHE A 114 6.09 6.91 11.76
CA PHE A 114 6.69 5.60 12.00
C PHE A 114 7.01 4.87 10.68
N ARG A 115 6.04 4.79 9.76
CA ARG A 115 6.24 4.19 8.43
C ARG A 115 7.40 4.84 7.70
N ASP A 116 7.41 6.17 7.65
CA ASP A 116 8.41 6.93 6.92
C ASP A 116 9.81 6.70 7.51
N ALA A 117 9.96 6.77 8.83
CA ALA A 117 11.23 6.50 9.51
C ALA A 117 11.70 5.04 9.33
N ALA A 118 10.79 4.07 9.35
CA ALA A 118 11.13 2.67 9.10
C ALA A 118 11.66 2.46 7.68
N CYS A 119 11.08 3.14 6.69
CA CYS A 119 11.50 3.02 5.29
C CYS A 119 12.75 3.87 4.97
N ASP A 120 12.99 4.95 5.69
CA ASP A 120 14.27 5.67 5.67
C ASP A 120 15.41 4.80 6.24
N TYR A 121 15.15 4.07 7.31
CA TYR A 121 16.11 3.09 7.84
C TYR A 121 16.40 1.98 6.84
N GLU A 122 15.37 1.40 6.19
CA GLU A 122 15.55 0.40 5.12
C GLU A 122 16.46 0.96 4.01
N ARG A 123 16.20 2.18 3.55
CA ARG A 123 17.06 2.86 2.56
C ARG A 123 18.51 2.97 3.05
N ALA A 124 18.72 3.33 4.31
CA ALA A 124 20.06 3.54 4.88
C ALA A 124 20.90 2.24 4.90
N THR A 125 20.26 1.07 5.00
CA THR A 125 20.94 -0.23 4.95
C THR A 125 21.63 -0.50 3.60
N TRP A 126 21.19 0.19 2.53
CA TRP A 126 21.76 0.08 1.19
C TRP A 126 22.95 1.02 0.94
N GLY A 127 23.26 1.91 1.89
CA GLY A 127 24.34 2.90 1.75
C GLY A 127 24.15 3.75 0.47
N ASN A 128 25.20 3.77 -0.39
CA ASN A 128 25.13 4.45 -1.69
C ASN A 128 24.69 3.53 -2.85
N GLY A 129 24.21 2.32 -2.56
CA GLY A 129 23.77 1.36 -3.56
C GLY A 129 22.50 1.81 -4.30
N THR A 130 22.43 1.51 -5.60
CA THR A 130 21.29 1.87 -6.46
C THR A 130 19.99 1.17 -6.06
N GLY A 131 20.07 0.07 -5.29
CA GLY A 131 18.90 -0.64 -4.75
C GLY A 131 18.14 0.10 -3.66
N GLY A 132 18.71 1.15 -3.06
CA GLY A 132 18.07 1.91 -1.98
C GLY A 132 16.72 2.54 -2.37
N GLY A 133 16.57 2.99 -3.62
CA GLY A 133 15.30 3.52 -4.14
C GLY A 133 14.19 2.45 -4.19
N PRO A 134 14.39 1.34 -4.91
CA PRO A 134 13.47 0.21 -4.90
C PRO A 134 13.17 -0.33 -3.49
N ALA A 135 14.18 -0.45 -2.61
CA ALA A 135 14.01 -0.91 -1.23
C ALA A 135 13.06 0.01 -0.44
N THR A 136 13.23 1.34 -0.57
CA THR A 136 12.32 2.32 0.06
C THR A 136 10.89 2.15 -0.46
N ALA A 137 10.70 2.07 -1.78
CA ALA A 137 9.38 1.90 -2.38
C ALA A 137 8.71 0.58 -1.92
N GLY A 138 9.48 -0.51 -1.87
CA GLY A 138 9.02 -1.80 -1.36
C GLY A 138 8.62 -1.75 0.12
N CYS A 139 9.41 -1.07 0.96
CA CYS A 139 9.07 -0.86 2.36
C CYS A 139 7.76 -0.07 2.51
N LEU A 140 7.62 1.07 1.81
CA LEU A 140 6.39 1.88 1.82
C LEU A 140 5.18 1.08 1.35
N MET A 141 5.31 0.28 0.28
CA MET A 141 4.27 -0.61 -0.21
C MET A 141 3.83 -1.61 0.85
N VAL A 142 4.77 -2.32 1.48
CA VAL A 142 4.46 -3.34 2.49
C VAL A 142 3.81 -2.72 3.73
N GLN A 143 4.36 -1.63 4.26
CA GLN A 143 3.81 -0.97 5.44
C GLN A 143 2.41 -0.42 5.16
N THR A 144 2.21 0.22 4.01
CA THR A 144 0.90 0.78 3.63
C THR A 144 -0.14 -0.30 3.37
N GLY A 145 0.23 -1.38 2.67
CA GLY A 145 -0.66 -2.52 2.44
C GLY A 145 -1.11 -3.20 3.74
N ARG A 146 -0.18 -3.41 4.68
CA ARG A 146 -0.51 -3.94 6.01
C ARG A 146 -1.48 -3.04 6.78
N GLN A 147 -1.25 -1.73 6.75
CA GLN A 147 -2.14 -0.78 7.41
C GLN A 147 -3.53 -0.76 6.78
N ALA A 148 -3.61 -0.80 5.44
CA ALA A 148 -4.89 -0.87 4.72
C ALA A 148 -5.69 -2.12 5.13
N LEU A 149 -5.07 -3.28 5.09
CA LEU A 149 -5.70 -4.56 5.46
C LEU A 149 -6.09 -4.60 6.95
N ALA A 150 -5.25 -4.02 7.84
CA ALA A 150 -5.58 -3.92 9.26
C ALA A 150 -6.81 -3.04 9.51
N LEU A 151 -6.97 -1.94 8.77
CA LEU A 151 -8.17 -1.11 8.88
C LEU A 151 -9.39 -1.76 8.23
N GLU A 152 -9.24 -2.45 7.09
CA GLU A 152 -10.33 -3.18 6.43
C GLU A 152 -10.93 -4.25 7.34
N SER A 153 -10.09 -4.93 8.13
CA SER A 153 -10.57 -5.94 9.09
C SER A 153 -11.47 -5.36 10.20
N ARG A 154 -11.52 -4.03 10.34
CA ARG A 154 -12.41 -3.33 11.28
C ARG A 154 -13.77 -2.94 10.68
N LEU A 155 -13.90 -3.03 9.36
CA LEU A 155 -15.19 -2.78 8.71
C LEU A 155 -16.18 -3.88 9.10
N GLY A 156 -17.31 -3.49 9.66
CA GLY A 156 -18.36 -4.46 10.06
C GLY A 156 -18.23 -5.03 11.47
N GLN A 157 -17.31 -4.49 12.30
CA GLN A 157 -17.23 -4.81 13.73
C GLN A 157 -18.11 -3.88 14.58
#